data_e4f04ed64ec24fa61e802a1e80d2b3b6
#
_entry.id   e4f04ed64ec24fa61e802a1e80d2b3b6
#
_cell.length_a   1.000
_cell.length_b   1.000
_cell.length_c   1.000
_cell.angle_alpha   90.00
_cell.angle_beta   90.00
_cell.angle_gamma   90.00
#
_symmetry.space_group_name_H-M   'P 1'
#
loop_
_entity.id
_entity.type
_entity.pdbx_description
1 polymer ?
#
loop_
_entity_poly.entity_id
_entity_poly.type
_entity_poly.pdbx_seq_one_letter_code
_entity_poly.pdbx_strand_id
1 'polypeptide(L)'
;RIKSNYPIFTVDEVISKDGESTAPVVVHFPSAKIATTYECTLILEGDEYVSKYSTNPSHLNFSVTRVKWNDVVGPNGEVYGRWRDGIFPEWFAVTYPNLERNIVLQERDDMPGYYRTFDVYSLDYLGEMFASNMSNICVSQHYTYIDATNPEKVWIPTFQTGAIFSPSYGMTSVGSYVVENSNDFDASIASVYGTLKEGIIEFPYGSLQM
;
A
#
# COMPACT_ATOMS: atom_id res chain seq x y z
N ARG A 1 -22.02 2.45 -24.96
CA ARG A 1 -20.61 2.87 -25.10
C ARG A 1 -20.22 3.76 -23.93
N ILE A 2 -18.95 3.63 -23.46
CA ILE A 2 -18.41 4.50 -22.43
C ILE A 2 -17.39 5.43 -23.08
N LYS A 3 -17.43 6.71 -22.72
CA LYS A 3 -16.49 7.74 -23.17
C LYS A 3 -15.87 8.46 -21.98
N SER A 4 -14.64 8.95 -22.20
CA SER A 4 -13.97 9.87 -21.28
C SER A 4 -14.15 11.31 -21.74
N ASN A 5 -14.30 12.24 -20.80
CA ASN A 5 -14.29 13.67 -21.06
C ASN A 5 -12.89 14.25 -21.33
N TYR A 6 -11.84 13.46 -21.10
CA TYR A 6 -10.45 13.92 -21.19
C TYR A 6 -9.68 13.13 -22.26
N PRO A 7 -9.09 13.79 -23.27
CA PRO A 7 -8.52 13.11 -24.45
C PRO A 7 -7.36 12.15 -24.17
N ILE A 8 -6.65 12.31 -23.05
CA ILE A 8 -5.54 11.42 -22.70
C ILE A 8 -6.00 10.07 -22.12
N PHE A 9 -7.28 9.98 -21.73
CA PHE A 9 -7.86 8.72 -21.27
C PHE A 9 -8.60 8.04 -22.40
N THR A 10 -8.22 6.81 -22.68
CA THR A 10 -8.95 5.96 -23.61
C THR A 10 -9.62 4.84 -22.85
N VAL A 11 -10.80 4.45 -23.29
CA VAL A 11 -11.61 3.41 -22.65
C VAL A 11 -11.76 2.26 -23.62
N ASP A 12 -11.49 1.04 -23.17
CA ASP A 12 -11.72 -0.15 -23.97
C ASP A 12 -13.22 -0.39 -24.20
N GLU A 13 -13.53 -1.16 -25.24
CA GLU A 13 -14.90 -1.59 -25.45
C GLU A 13 -15.36 -2.46 -24.27
N VAL A 14 -16.48 -2.08 -23.66
CA VAL A 14 -17.06 -2.80 -22.54
C VAL A 14 -18.16 -3.72 -23.03
N ILE A 15 -17.99 -5.02 -22.85
CA ILE A 15 -18.97 -6.05 -23.20
C ILE A 15 -19.51 -6.64 -21.89
N SER A 16 -20.81 -6.45 -21.66
CA SER A 16 -21.52 -7.15 -20.60
C SER A 16 -21.93 -8.53 -21.13
N LYS A 17 -21.71 -9.58 -20.35
CA LYS A 17 -22.14 -10.92 -20.68
C LYS A 17 -23.57 -11.14 -20.20
N ASP A 18 -24.31 -11.98 -20.94
CA ASP A 18 -25.67 -12.34 -20.56
C ASP A 18 -25.73 -12.92 -19.15
N GLY A 19 -26.61 -12.34 -18.32
CA GLY A 19 -26.79 -12.73 -16.91
C GLY A 19 -25.84 -12.07 -15.92
N GLU A 20 -24.85 -11.27 -16.36
CA GLU A 20 -23.98 -10.50 -15.47
C GLU A 20 -24.55 -9.09 -15.27
N SER A 21 -24.59 -8.64 -14.00
CA SER A 21 -25.03 -7.30 -13.63
C SER A 21 -23.90 -6.27 -13.62
N THR A 22 -22.64 -6.70 -13.82
CA THR A 22 -21.45 -5.87 -13.80
C THR A 22 -20.51 -6.22 -14.94
N ALA A 23 -19.80 -5.22 -15.45
CA ALA A 23 -18.72 -5.43 -16.41
C ALA A 23 -17.52 -4.55 -16.05
N PRO A 24 -16.27 -5.06 -16.16
CA PRO A 24 -15.08 -4.27 -15.89
C PRO A 24 -14.91 -3.18 -16.95
N VAL A 25 -14.52 -1.99 -16.52
CA VAL A 25 -14.17 -0.88 -17.40
C VAL A 25 -12.67 -0.63 -17.29
N VAL A 26 -11.94 -0.83 -18.39
CA VAL A 26 -10.50 -0.57 -18.44
C VAL A 26 -10.25 0.81 -19.04
N VAL A 27 -9.51 1.64 -18.31
CA VAL A 27 -9.16 3.00 -18.72
C VAL A 27 -7.65 3.08 -18.85
N HIS A 28 -7.17 3.55 -19.99
CA HIS A 28 -5.76 3.76 -20.28
C HIS A 28 -5.42 5.25 -20.29
N PHE A 29 -4.25 5.59 -19.73
CA PHE A 29 -3.75 6.98 -19.67
C PHE A 29 -2.25 7.06 -19.96
N PRO A 30 -1.79 6.62 -21.14
CA PRO A 30 -0.36 6.46 -21.44
C PRO A 30 0.41 7.79 -21.46
N SER A 31 -0.27 8.89 -21.73
CA SER A 31 0.33 10.22 -21.86
C SER A 31 0.26 11.06 -20.58
N ALA A 32 -0.19 10.51 -19.46
CA ALA A 32 -0.25 11.24 -18.21
C ALA A 32 1.16 11.64 -17.75
N LYS A 33 1.35 12.94 -17.46
CA LYS A 33 2.59 13.47 -16.92
C LYS A 33 2.77 13.09 -15.46
N ILE A 34 4.01 12.88 -15.07
CA ILE A 34 4.36 12.61 -13.67
C ILE A 34 4.01 13.82 -12.81
N ALA A 35 3.64 13.59 -11.55
CA ALA A 35 3.26 14.60 -10.56
C ALA A 35 2.12 15.53 -10.99
N THR A 36 1.25 15.06 -11.89
CA THR A 36 0.09 15.80 -12.37
C THR A 36 -1.18 15.01 -12.08
N THR A 37 -2.15 15.66 -11.45
CA THR A 37 -3.48 15.09 -11.23
C THR A 37 -4.39 15.42 -12.40
N TYR A 38 -5.08 14.43 -12.89
CA TYR A 38 -6.07 14.55 -13.95
C TYR A 38 -7.44 14.15 -13.41
N GLU A 39 -8.40 15.06 -13.59
CA GLU A 39 -9.81 14.76 -13.28
C GLU A 39 -10.45 14.12 -14.52
N CYS A 40 -11.03 12.96 -14.33
CA CYS A 40 -11.67 12.21 -15.40
C CYS A 40 -13.14 11.96 -15.07
N THR A 41 -13.99 12.16 -16.05
CA THR A 41 -15.39 11.74 -16.02
C THR A 41 -15.61 10.69 -17.10
N LEU A 42 -16.02 9.50 -16.72
CA LEU A 42 -16.54 8.50 -17.65
C LEU A 42 -18.04 8.74 -17.84
N ILE A 43 -18.49 8.70 -19.06
CA ILE A 43 -19.87 8.95 -19.45
C ILE A 43 -20.40 7.70 -20.16
N LEU A 44 -21.51 7.16 -19.67
CA LEU A 44 -22.25 6.11 -20.36
C LEU A 44 -23.17 6.76 -21.39
N GLU A 45 -22.94 6.45 -22.68
CA GLU A 45 -23.77 6.95 -23.76
C GLU A 45 -24.94 6.00 -24.03
N GLY A 46 -26.12 6.59 -24.20
CA GLY A 46 -27.36 5.90 -24.50
C GLY A 46 -28.35 5.97 -23.35
N ASP A 47 -29.47 6.65 -23.59
CA ASP A 47 -30.53 6.83 -22.56
C ASP A 47 -31.17 5.51 -22.17
N GLU A 48 -31.13 4.51 -23.05
CA GLU A 48 -31.68 3.16 -22.82
C GLU A 48 -30.94 2.39 -21.71
N TYR A 49 -29.69 2.76 -21.41
CA TYR A 49 -28.87 2.10 -20.38
C TYR A 49 -28.96 2.80 -19.02
N VAL A 50 -29.69 3.90 -18.94
CA VAL A 50 -29.81 4.71 -17.75
C VAL A 50 -31.11 4.37 -17.01
N SER A 51 -30.99 3.90 -15.77
CA SER A 51 -32.18 3.64 -14.96
C SER A 51 -32.97 4.93 -14.73
N LYS A 52 -34.28 4.91 -14.99
CA LYS A 52 -35.20 6.04 -14.72
C LYS A 52 -35.27 6.39 -13.24
N TYR A 53 -34.82 5.51 -12.36
CA TYR A 53 -34.87 5.67 -10.91
C TYR A 53 -33.51 6.00 -10.30
N SER A 54 -32.46 6.11 -11.12
CA SER A 54 -31.13 6.44 -10.63
C SER A 54 -30.95 7.96 -10.53
N THR A 55 -30.47 8.42 -9.40
CA THR A 55 -30.15 9.82 -9.17
C THR A 55 -28.80 10.25 -9.74
N ASN A 56 -27.93 9.28 -10.11
CA ASN A 56 -26.60 9.57 -10.70
C ASN A 56 -26.26 8.55 -11.78
N PRO A 57 -26.92 8.59 -12.90
CA PRO A 57 -27.07 7.41 -13.75
C PRO A 57 -25.97 7.18 -14.76
N SER A 58 -25.26 8.19 -15.23
CA SER A 58 -24.45 8.06 -16.44
C SER A 58 -23.02 8.55 -16.31
N HIS A 59 -22.62 9.00 -15.13
CA HIS A 59 -21.31 9.62 -14.92
C HIS A 59 -20.57 8.98 -13.76
N LEU A 60 -19.29 8.70 -13.96
CA LEU A 60 -18.34 8.32 -12.90
C LEU A 60 -17.18 9.31 -12.91
N ASN A 61 -17.02 10.04 -11.82
CA ASN A 61 -15.89 10.96 -11.64
C ASN A 61 -14.81 10.30 -10.81
N PHE A 62 -13.57 10.43 -11.25
CA PHE A 62 -12.39 10.00 -10.50
C PHE A 62 -11.19 10.85 -10.87
N SER A 63 -10.18 10.86 -10.00
CA SER A 63 -8.90 11.50 -10.29
C SER A 63 -7.79 10.47 -10.44
N VAL A 64 -6.82 10.78 -11.28
CA VAL A 64 -5.62 9.97 -11.47
C VAL A 64 -4.39 10.85 -11.33
N THR A 65 -3.50 10.49 -10.43
CA THR A 65 -2.19 11.13 -10.29
C THR A 65 -1.12 10.10 -10.64
N ARG A 66 -0.30 10.40 -11.64
CA ARG A 66 0.87 9.59 -11.97
C ARG A 66 2.03 10.02 -11.09
N VAL A 67 2.39 9.17 -10.15
CA VAL A 67 3.54 9.40 -9.28
C VAL A 67 4.81 8.78 -9.85
N LYS A 68 5.96 9.37 -9.51
CA LYS A 68 7.28 8.83 -9.78
C LYS A 68 7.92 8.44 -8.45
N TRP A 69 8.57 7.30 -8.46
CA TRP A 69 9.35 6.79 -7.34
C TRP A 69 10.81 6.72 -7.74
N ASN A 70 11.69 7.26 -6.92
CA ASN A 70 13.13 7.22 -7.12
C ASN A 70 13.74 6.31 -6.06
N ASP A 71 14.71 5.50 -6.45
CA ASP A 71 15.45 4.70 -5.48
C ASP A 71 16.24 5.63 -4.54
N VAL A 72 16.16 5.35 -3.25
CA VAL A 72 16.97 6.05 -2.25
C VAL A 72 18.38 5.52 -2.34
N VAL A 73 19.32 6.43 -2.58
CA VAL A 73 20.73 6.09 -2.73
C VAL A 73 21.47 6.52 -1.46
N GLY A 74 22.17 5.58 -0.86
CA GLY A 74 23.01 5.85 0.31
C GLY A 74 24.26 6.65 -0.02
N PRO A 75 25.01 7.10 1.00
CA PRO A 75 26.14 8.02 0.84
C PRO A 75 27.29 7.45 0.01
N ASN A 76 27.40 6.14 -0.13
CA ASN A 76 28.42 5.48 -0.93
C ASN A 76 27.91 4.97 -2.28
N GLY A 77 26.67 5.36 -2.67
CA GLY A 77 26.04 4.93 -3.92
C GLY A 77 25.29 3.61 -3.82
N GLU A 78 25.15 3.02 -2.64
CA GLU A 78 24.34 1.84 -2.43
C GLU A 78 22.85 2.14 -2.61
N VAL A 79 22.13 1.24 -3.28
CA VAL A 79 20.67 1.32 -3.50
C VAL A 79 19.90 0.42 -2.53
N TYR A 80 20.52 -0.02 -1.46
CA TYR A 80 19.92 -0.89 -0.44
C TYR A 80 19.83 -0.17 0.90
N GLY A 81 18.64 -0.19 1.50
CA GLY A 81 18.47 -0.02 2.93
C GLY A 81 18.54 -1.35 3.66
N ARG A 82 18.61 -1.31 5.00
CA ARG A 82 18.46 -2.49 5.84
C ARG A 82 17.13 -2.44 6.56
N TRP A 83 16.40 -3.53 6.42
CA TRP A 83 15.19 -3.75 7.20
C TRP A 83 15.52 -4.73 8.34
N ARG A 84 15.22 -4.33 9.57
CA ARG A 84 15.29 -5.20 10.73
C ARG A 84 13.89 -5.41 11.27
N ASP A 85 13.46 -6.66 11.29
CA ASP A 85 12.16 -7.05 11.82
C ASP A 85 12.21 -7.22 13.33
N GLY A 86 11.36 -6.48 14.04
CA GLY A 86 11.16 -6.65 15.47
C GLY A 86 9.79 -7.24 15.83
N ILE A 87 8.87 -7.31 14.86
CA ILE A 87 7.48 -7.67 15.10
C ILE A 87 7.33 -9.19 15.25
N PHE A 88 7.67 -9.93 14.18
CA PHE A 88 7.50 -11.38 14.19
C PHE A 88 8.33 -12.08 15.29
N PRO A 89 9.61 -11.73 15.51
CA PRO A 89 10.38 -12.32 16.59
C PRO A 89 9.77 -12.09 17.97
N GLU A 90 9.20 -10.93 18.19
CA GLU A 90 8.56 -10.60 19.45
C GLU A 90 7.28 -11.40 19.67
N TRP A 91 6.40 -11.45 18.68
CA TRP A 91 5.15 -12.18 18.75
C TRP A 91 5.34 -13.68 18.96
N PHE A 92 6.40 -14.25 18.43
CA PHE A 92 6.71 -15.68 18.57
C PHE A 92 7.72 -15.99 19.69
N ALA A 93 8.17 -14.97 20.42
CA ALA A 93 9.20 -15.11 21.47
C ALA A 93 10.44 -15.86 20.96
N VAL A 94 10.85 -15.63 19.71
CA VAL A 94 12.00 -16.27 19.08
C VAL A 94 13.11 -15.27 18.84
N THR A 95 14.35 -15.72 18.98
CA THR A 95 15.53 -14.92 18.68
C THR A 95 16.25 -15.54 17.51
N TYR A 96 16.31 -14.81 16.41
CA TYR A 96 17.05 -15.20 15.22
C TYR A 96 18.30 -14.34 15.05
N PRO A 97 19.43 -14.92 14.66
CA PRO A 97 20.68 -14.17 14.51
C PRO A 97 20.65 -13.16 13.34
N ASN A 98 19.81 -13.39 12.34
CA ASN A 98 19.75 -12.58 11.12
C ASN A 98 18.33 -12.05 10.87
N LEU A 99 17.92 -11.07 11.66
CA LEU A 99 16.65 -10.35 11.46
C LEU A 99 16.77 -9.24 10.43
N GLU A 100 17.96 -8.97 9.94
CA GLU A 100 18.24 -7.92 8.98
C GLU A 100 18.28 -8.47 7.56
N ARG A 101 17.73 -7.72 6.62
CA ARG A 101 17.83 -7.98 5.19
C ARG A 101 17.94 -6.70 4.41
N ASN A 102 18.49 -6.82 3.22
CA ASN A 102 18.54 -5.71 2.29
C ASN A 102 17.16 -5.50 1.65
N ILE A 103 16.74 -4.26 1.58
CA ILE A 103 15.54 -3.81 0.89
C ILE A 103 15.89 -2.69 -0.09
N VAL A 104 15.14 -2.56 -1.17
CA VAL A 104 15.18 -1.36 -2.01
C VAL A 104 14.14 -0.41 -1.49
N LEU A 105 14.58 0.75 -1.01
CA LEU A 105 13.70 1.81 -0.55
C LEU A 105 13.53 2.84 -1.68
N GLN A 106 12.31 3.22 -1.97
CA GLN A 106 11.98 4.26 -2.95
C GLN A 106 11.30 5.43 -2.27
N GLU A 107 11.67 6.63 -2.67
CA GLU A 107 11.06 7.88 -2.23
C GLU A 107 10.17 8.46 -3.33
N ARG A 108 9.05 9.01 -2.95
CA ARG A 108 8.10 9.63 -3.87
C ARG A 108 8.61 11.02 -4.28
N ASP A 109 8.70 11.25 -5.60
CA ASP A 109 9.32 12.44 -6.19
C ASP A 109 8.63 13.77 -5.80
N ASP A 110 7.30 13.73 -5.66
CA ASP A 110 6.46 14.89 -5.32
C ASP A 110 6.13 15.03 -3.83
N MET A 111 6.62 14.10 -2.99
CA MET A 111 6.34 14.06 -1.56
C MET A 111 7.58 13.56 -0.80
N PRO A 112 8.59 14.42 -0.57
CA PRO A 112 9.78 14.04 0.19
C PRO A 112 9.43 13.49 1.57
N GLY A 113 10.10 12.40 1.96
CA GLY A 113 9.81 11.69 3.20
C GLY A 113 8.70 10.65 3.09
N TYR A 114 8.04 10.50 1.93
CA TYR A 114 7.10 9.42 1.70
C TYR A 114 7.78 8.30 0.94
N TYR A 115 7.95 7.18 1.61
CA TYR A 115 8.72 6.05 1.10
C TYR A 115 7.84 4.84 0.79
N ARG A 116 8.37 3.94 -0.02
CA ARG A 116 7.87 2.59 -0.19
C ARG A 116 8.99 1.57 -0.32
N THR A 117 8.72 0.36 0.07
CA THR A 117 9.55 -0.80 -0.21
C THR A 117 8.68 -1.98 -0.61
N PHE A 118 9.22 -2.87 -1.42
CA PHE A 118 8.47 -4.02 -1.92
C PHE A 118 8.84 -5.26 -1.13
N ASP A 119 7.84 -6.07 -0.79
CA ASP A 119 7.99 -7.43 -0.27
C ASP A 119 8.90 -7.53 0.96
N VAL A 120 8.64 -6.67 1.98
CA VAL A 120 9.40 -6.70 3.24
C VAL A 120 9.29 -8.05 3.97
N TYR A 121 8.18 -8.74 3.83
CA TYR A 121 7.98 -10.10 4.31
C TYR A 121 7.99 -11.06 3.12
N SER A 122 9.17 -11.28 2.54
CA SER A 122 9.32 -12.20 1.42
C SER A 122 8.98 -13.63 1.82
N LEU A 123 8.56 -14.42 0.84
CA LEU A 123 8.23 -15.83 1.04
C LEU A 123 9.40 -16.61 1.68
N ASP A 124 10.62 -16.34 1.21
CA ASP A 124 11.82 -16.97 1.74
C ASP A 124 12.05 -16.59 3.21
N TYR A 125 11.91 -15.29 3.55
CA TYR A 125 12.07 -14.82 4.92
C TYR A 125 11.04 -15.44 5.86
N LEU A 126 9.77 -15.40 5.50
CA LEU A 126 8.70 -16.02 6.31
C LEU A 126 8.88 -17.52 6.40
N GLY A 127 9.25 -18.19 5.31
CA GLY A 127 9.46 -19.64 5.26
C GLY A 127 10.64 -20.11 6.10
N GLU A 128 11.76 -19.44 6.02
CA GLU A 128 12.97 -19.80 6.78
C GLU A 128 12.85 -19.51 8.26
N MET A 129 12.25 -18.37 8.61
CA MET A 129 12.26 -17.87 9.98
C MET A 129 11.05 -18.32 10.80
N PHE A 130 9.87 -18.45 10.20
CA PHE A 130 8.61 -18.53 10.94
C PHE A 130 7.67 -19.66 10.49
N ALA A 131 8.04 -20.49 9.51
CA ALA A 131 7.14 -21.51 8.96
C ALA A 131 6.52 -22.44 10.00
N SER A 132 7.27 -22.75 11.08
CA SER A 132 6.78 -23.59 12.18
C SER A 132 5.68 -22.94 13.02
N ASN A 133 5.51 -21.63 12.92
CA ASN A 133 4.58 -20.82 13.69
C ASN A 133 3.31 -20.47 12.92
N MET A 134 3.26 -20.79 11.63
CA MET A 134 2.19 -20.39 10.72
C MET A 134 1.47 -21.60 10.13
N SER A 135 0.17 -21.48 9.89
CA SER A 135 -0.60 -22.52 9.20
C SER A 135 -0.37 -22.48 7.69
N ASN A 136 -0.07 -21.33 7.13
CA ASN A 136 0.26 -21.15 5.72
C ASN A 136 1.05 -19.85 5.48
N ILE A 137 1.75 -19.80 4.35
CA ILE A 137 2.48 -18.63 3.87
C ILE A 137 2.06 -18.37 2.43
N CYS A 138 1.60 -17.16 2.15
CA CYS A 138 1.22 -16.72 0.82
C CYS A 138 2.18 -15.66 0.32
N VAL A 139 2.32 -15.53 -0.99
CA VAL A 139 3.06 -14.42 -1.58
C VAL A 139 2.27 -13.13 -1.34
N SER A 140 2.84 -12.22 -0.56
CA SER A 140 2.34 -10.87 -0.37
C SER A 140 3.09 -9.94 -1.31
N GLN A 141 2.65 -9.82 -2.56
CA GLN A 141 3.28 -8.91 -3.52
C GLN A 141 2.77 -7.48 -3.34
N HIS A 142 2.98 -6.92 -2.15
CA HIS A 142 2.52 -5.59 -1.82
C HIS A 142 3.68 -4.65 -1.50
N TYR A 143 3.49 -3.38 -1.82
CA TYR A 143 4.34 -2.33 -1.30
C TYR A 143 3.96 -2.04 0.16
N THR A 144 4.97 -1.94 1.00
CA THR A 144 4.87 -1.31 2.31
C THR A 144 5.18 0.17 2.12
N TYR A 145 4.27 1.03 2.54
CA TYR A 145 4.45 2.48 2.52
C TYR A 145 4.87 2.95 3.89
N ILE A 146 5.73 3.96 3.93
CA ILE A 146 6.21 4.59 5.16
C ILE A 146 6.04 6.08 5.00
N ASP A 147 5.22 6.68 5.83
CA ASP A 147 5.06 8.14 5.87
C ASP A 147 5.99 8.73 6.92
N ALA A 148 7.08 9.32 6.46
CA ALA A 148 8.04 10.08 7.24
C ALA A 148 8.12 11.55 6.76
N THR A 149 7.05 12.06 6.15
CA THR A 149 6.93 13.49 5.77
C THR A 149 7.06 14.40 6.98
N ASN A 150 6.69 13.90 8.16
CA ASN A 150 7.09 14.47 9.45
C ASN A 150 8.08 13.51 10.13
N PRO A 151 9.37 13.85 10.21
CA PRO A 151 10.39 12.96 10.76
C PRO A 151 10.24 12.63 12.25
N GLU A 152 9.45 13.40 13.00
CA GLU A 152 9.13 13.13 14.41
C GLU A 152 7.84 12.30 14.58
N LYS A 153 7.13 12.01 13.49
CA LYS A 153 5.86 11.28 13.49
C LYS A 153 5.77 10.33 12.31
N VAL A 154 6.70 9.39 12.26
CA VAL A 154 6.73 8.37 11.19
C VAL A 154 5.71 7.28 11.47
N TRP A 155 4.98 6.87 10.45
CA TRP A 155 3.99 5.81 10.56
C TRP A 155 3.91 4.94 9.29
N ILE A 156 3.36 3.74 9.44
CA ILE A 156 3.18 2.77 8.37
C ILE A 156 1.68 2.48 8.21
N PRO A 157 1.09 2.73 7.04
CA PRO A 157 -0.25 2.24 6.71
C PRO A 157 -0.31 0.72 6.80
N THR A 158 -1.44 0.18 7.20
CA THR A 158 -1.63 -1.28 7.28
C THR A 158 -1.35 -1.95 5.95
N PHE A 159 -0.57 -3.00 5.98
CA PHE A 159 -0.26 -3.84 4.84
C PHE A 159 -0.31 -5.33 5.19
N GLN A 160 -0.58 -6.17 4.21
CA GLN A 160 -0.64 -7.62 4.38
C GLN A 160 0.76 -8.23 4.34
N THR A 161 1.06 -9.13 5.27
CA THR A 161 2.40 -9.73 5.42
C THR A 161 2.61 -11.01 4.60
N GLY A 162 1.53 -11.65 4.15
CA GLY A 162 1.59 -12.99 3.55
C GLY A 162 1.52 -14.14 4.56
N ALA A 163 1.64 -13.88 5.85
CA ALA A 163 1.58 -14.89 6.91
C ALA A 163 0.13 -15.21 7.31
N ILE A 164 -0.20 -16.48 7.46
CA ILE A 164 -1.49 -16.99 7.96
C ILE A 164 -1.24 -17.89 9.15
N PHE A 165 -1.59 -17.42 10.36
CA PHE A 165 -1.44 -18.20 11.60
C PHE A 165 -2.54 -19.25 11.74
N SER A 166 -3.75 -18.88 11.38
CA SER A 166 -4.91 -19.78 11.38
C SER A 166 -5.79 -19.49 10.17
N PRO A 167 -6.30 -20.54 9.50
CA PRO A 167 -7.23 -20.34 8.38
C PRO A 167 -8.47 -19.52 8.75
N SER A 168 -8.85 -19.51 10.03
CA SER A 168 -10.03 -18.79 10.52
C SER A 168 -9.83 -17.28 10.59
N TYR A 169 -8.60 -16.81 10.70
CA TYR A 169 -8.28 -15.37 10.81
C TYR A 169 -7.80 -14.76 9.49
N GLY A 170 -7.44 -15.61 8.52
CA GLY A 170 -6.95 -15.13 7.23
C GLY A 170 -5.51 -14.62 7.29
N MET A 171 -5.18 -13.72 6.37
CA MET A 171 -3.84 -13.16 6.25
C MET A 171 -3.60 -12.07 7.29
N THR A 172 -2.44 -12.16 7.92
CA THR A 172 -2.00 -11.18 8.91
C THR A 172 -1.63 -9.85 8.26
N SER A 173 -2.02 -8.78 8.92
CA SER A 173 -1.66 -7.41 8.54
C SER A 173 -0.78 -6.77 9.61
N VAL A 174 0.10 -5.87 9.20
CA VAL A 174 0.93 -5.04 10.10
C VAL A 174 0.72 -3.58 9.76
N GLY A 175 0.62 -2.73 10.76
CA GLY A 175 0.47 -1.29 10.60
C GLY A 175 0.79 -0.52 11.87
N SER A 176 0.82 0.80 11.77
CA SER A 176 1.00 1.65 12.94
C SER A 176 -0.27 1.75 13.75
N TYR A 177 -0.17 1.52 15.04
CA TYR A 177 -1.29 1.58 15.99
C TYR A 177 -2.03 2.92 15.94
N VAL A 178 -1.28 4.01 15.81
CA VAL A 178 -1.83 5.37 15.77
C VAL A 178 -2.81 5.64 14.63
N VAL A 179 -2.73 4.86 13.55
CA VAL A 179 -3.60 5.03 12.36
C VAL A 179 -4.82 4.15 12.45
N GLU A 180 -4.64 2.88 12.80
CA GLU A 180 -5.70 1.87 12.81
C GLU A 180 -6.74 2.13 13.91
N ASN A 181 -6.30 2.68 15.02
CA ASN A 181 -7.14 2.91 16.21
C ASN A 181 -7.44 4.40 16.44
N SER A 182 -7.57 5.18 15.37
CA SER A 182 -7.79 6.62 15.49
C SER A 182 -9.04 7.03 16.28
N ASN A 183 -10.06 6.16 16.37
CA ASN A 183 -11.28 6.39 17.14
C ASN A 183 -11.15 6.01 18.63
N ASP A 184 -10.22 5.10 18.94
CA ASP A 184 -9.94 4.62 20.29
C ASP A 184 -8.57 5.11 20.78
N PHE A 185 -8.06 6.15 20.14
CA PHE A 185 -6.74 6.68 20.38
C PHE A 185 -6.60 7.20 21.81
N ASP A 186 -5.83 6.49 22.61
CA ASP A 186 -5.39 6.95 23.90
C ASP A 186 -4.24 7.94 23.75
N ALA A 187 -4.42 9.17 24.21
CA ALA A 187 -3.39 10.21 24.13
C ALA A 187 -2.09 9.82 24.86
N SER A 188 -2.12 8.87 25.78
CA SER A 188 -0.92 8.29 26.42
C SER A 188 -0.08 7.48 25.44
N ILE A 189 -0.67 6.98 24.35
CA ILE A 189 -0.01 6.20 23.30
C ILE A 189 0.42 7.10 22.13
N ALA A 190 0.08 8.38 22.16
CA ALA A 190 0.47 9.36 21.10
C ALA A 190 2.00 9.49 20.92
N SER A 191 2.80 9.01 21.86
CA SER A 191 4.26 8.99 21.78
C SER A 191 4.85 7.83 20.99
N VAL A 192 4.02 6.95 20.43
CA VAL A 192 4.47 5.72 19.73
C VAL A 192 4.58 5.87 18.22
N TYR A 193 4.71 7.08 17.70
CA TYR A 193 5.17 7.28 16.33
C TYR A 193 6.64 6.83 16.20
N GLY A 194 6.99 6.33 15.02
CA GLY A 194 8.39 6.19 14.65
C GLY A 194 9.05 7.56 14.44
N THR A 195 10.37 7.55 14.35
CA THR A 195 11.17 8.74 14.04
C THR A 195 12.15 8.46 12.91
N LEU A 196 12.44 9.49 12.10
CA LEU A 196 13.50 9.46 11.10
C LEU A 196 14.64 10.37 11.57
N LYS A 197 15.81 9.79 11.86
CA LYS A 197 17.02 10.51 12.26
C LYS A 197 18.24 9.90 11.55
N GLU A 198 19.06 10.75 10.96
CA GLU A 198 20.32 10.36 10.30
C GLU A 198 20.17 9.20 9.30
N GLY A 199 19.05 9.18 8.57
CA GLY A 199 18.73 8.12 7.61
C GLY A 199 18.22 6.81 8.23
N ILE A 200 17.94 6.79 9.53
CA ILE A 200 17.40 5.64 10.26
C ILE A 200 15.94 5.94 10.62
N ILE A 201 15.03 5.06 10.19
CA ILE A 201 13.66 5.04 10.66
C ILE A 201 13.56 4.00 11.76
N GLU A 202 13.15 4.45 12.95
CA GLU A 202 13.01 3.60 14.12
C GLU A 202 11.58 3.70 14.66
N PHE A 203 10.99 2.53 14.93
CA PHE A 203 9.69 2.41 15.55
C PHE A 203 9.88 1.88 16.98
N PRO A 204 9.41 2.63 18.01
CA PRO A 204 9.48 2.15 19.38
C PRO A 204 8.58 0.93 19.60
N TYR A 205 8.89 0.19 20.64
CA TYR A 205 8.09 -0.96 21.08
C TYR A 205 6.60 -0.60 21.22
N GLY A 206 5.73 -1.45 20.66
CA GLY A 206 4.28 -1.27 20.72
C GLY A 206 3.72 -0.22 19.74
N SER A 207 4.55 0.41 18.91
CA SER A 207 4.09 1.37 17.90
C SER A 207 3.51 0.72 16.63
N LEU A 208 3.93 -0.50 16.34
CA LEU A 208 3.40 -1.33 15.27
C LEU A 208 2.58 -2.47 15.87
N GLN A 209 1.48 -2.82 15.22
CA GLN A 209 0.60 -3.92 15.62
C GLN A 209 0.39 -4.89 14.47
N MET A 210 0.06 -6.11 14.83
CA MET A 210 -0.26 -7.21 13.94
C MET A 210 -1.72 -7.62 14.07
#